data_3223afa8f3918aa49a5f411003d3c612
#
_entry.id   3223afa8f3918aa49a5f411003d3c612
#
_cell.length_a   1.000
_cell.length_b   1.000
_cell.length_c   1.000
_cell.angle_alpha   90.00
_cell.angle_beta   90.00
_cell.angle_gamma   90.00
#
_symmetry.space_group_name_H-M   'P 1'
#
loop_
_entity.id
_entity.type
_entity.pdbx_description
1 polymer ?
#
loop_
_entity_poly.entity_id
_entity_poly.type
_entity_poly.pdbx_seq_one_letter_code
_entity_poly.pdbx_strand_id
1 'polypeptide(L)'
;MTPKRWMLLTIAAACAALPAFGAANDTVTVTVTGELRQPVHFGIDAERLWFFWPERREQLAEMAVGRLKVDFARVAINGAYEREEGVTNISAYSDVIIPMMKTFRKYNPNLRFFASPRPMKEVYNSKTDAKWLADNFRNGNIGMAAYPLWVGGHKRVVKRVYKKVDKDKWARYLADYLNLMGREGLDVAYLDLMNEDQSMWGGDIENVLYVIDRIPTLLDRSVTMPKIVFPSTWSPGDGLKKFLNVPSVAARRGEVLKRIGVVATHNTPDANRNKFDEAGLVAFADAVRAVDPDKELWNTEMHGWVGTRSPSDDILNSIILWRHLAAGFSGIDTWLFFGPWKGAAHPMVYSNRGHGPEMTAKYEIFKSVVNDTCGGRYVASASSDKRIVPAVLMKERRMLVSALNTGDGEIAVRVRLPEGMHVSGRVERRLWEASKDDISPRISHLECGVQDWTSIVPARSLVHFALTVEK
;
A
#
# COMPACT_ATOMS: atom_id res chain seq x y z
N MET A 1 -19.26 66.63 -50.95
CA MET A 1 -19.15 65.28 -51.48
C MET A 1 -17.70 64.81 -51.28
N THR A 2 -17.41 64.05 -50.30
CA THR A 2 -16.07 63.51 -49.99
C THR A 2 -16.11 61.99 -50.06
N PRO A 3 -15.19 61.29 -50.74
CA PRO A 3 -15.19 59.82 -50.88
C PRO A 3 -14.57 59.15 -49.68
N LYS A 4 -15.25 58.09 -49.19
CA LYS A 4 -14.79 57.20 -48.15
C LYS A 4 -13.65 56.34 -48.67
N ARG A 5 -12.49 56.40 -48.02
CA ARG A 5 -11.37 55.46 -48.19
C ARG A 5 -11.66 54.18 -47.41
N TRP A 6 -11.67 53.08 -48.09
CA TRP A 6 -11.63 51.73 -47.48
C TRP A 6 -10.19 51.37 -47.14
N MET A 7 -9.94 51.13 -45.88
CA MET A 7 -8.65 50.68 -45.37
C MET A 7 -8.69 49.15 -45.32
N LEU A 8 -7.99 48.45 -46.22
CA LEU A 8 -7.75 47.01 -46.16
C LEU A 8 -6.77 46.74 -45.02
N LEU A 9 -7.23 46.05 -43.99
CA LEU A 9 -6.37 45.47 -42.98
C LEU A 9 -5.81 44.16 -43.54
N THR A 10 -4.54 44.13 -43.85
CA THR A 10 -3.77 42.90 -44.15
C THR A 10 -3.41 42.23 -42.81
N ILE A 11 -4.08 41.15 -42.50
CA ILE A 11 -3.70 40.30 -41.35
C ILE A 11 -2.46 39.49 -41.79
N ALA A 12 -1.28 39.94 -41.35
CA ALA A 12 -0.08 39.15 -41.43
C ALA A 12 -0.18 38.02 -40.40
N ALA A 13 -0.41 36.78 -40.87
CA ALA A 13 -0.28 35.58 -40.05
C ALA A 13 1.18 35.45 -39.66
N ALA A 14 1.51 35.87 -38.44
CA ALA A 14 2.78 35.51 -37.82
C ALA A 14 2.76 34.00 -37.52
N CYS A 15 3.30 33.20 -38.41
CA CYS A 15 3.75 31.86 -38.09
C CYS A 15 4.84 32.01 -37.00
N ALA A 16 4.46 31.89 -35.76
CA ALA A 16 5.42 31.69 -34.69
C ALA A 16 6.17 30.42 -35.00
N ALA A 17 7.41 30.56 -35.48
CA ALA A 17 8.35 29.47 -35.59
C ALA A 17 8.48 28.87 -34.17
N LEU A 18 7.99 27.65 -34.00
CA LEU A 18 8.33 26.83 -32.85
C LEU A 18 9.87 26.83 -32.77
N PRO A 19 10.48 27.07 -31.60
CA PRO A 19 11.91 26.99 -31.47
C PRO A 19 12.34 25.62 -31.97
N ALA A 20 13.24 25.59 -32.94
CA ALA A 20 13.90 24.40 -33.40
C ALA A 20 14.55 23.76 -32.17
N PHE A 21 14.00 22.62 -31.73
CA PHE A 21 14.60 21.83 -30.67
C PHE A 21 16.02 21.52 -31.06
N GLY A 22 16.97 22.07 -30.29
CA GLY A 22 18.37 21.84 -30.47
C GLY A 22 18.70 20.35 -30.35
N ALA A 23 19.54 19.91 -31.24
CA ALA A 23 20.27 18.64 -31.29
C ALA A 23 19.44 17.39 -30.93
N ALA A 24 19.38 16.47 -31.85
CA ALA A 24 18.88 15.10 -31.71
C ALA A 24 19.67 14.37 -30.61
N ASN A 25 19.48 14.72 -29.35
CA ASN A 25 20.16 14.13 -28.23
C ASN A 25 19.12 13.54 -27.30
N ASP A 26 19.20 12.23 -27.19
CA ASP A 26 18.80 11.42 -26.06
C ASP A 26 17.31 11.27 -25.82
N THR A 27 16.57 10.84 -26.84
CA THR A 27 15.25 10.24 -26.58
C THR A 27 15.45 8.95 -25.78
N VAL A 28 15.05 8.99 -24.51
CA VAL A 28 15.09 7.81 -23.65
C VAL A 28 13.96 6.87 -24.06
N THR A 29 14.31 5.61 -24.30
CA THR A 29 13.32 4.60 -24.65
C THR A 29 12.89 3.83 -23.40
N VAL A 30 11.61 3.82 -23.13
CA VAL A 30 10.94 2.90 -22.20
C VAL A 30 10.38 1.75 -23.02
N THR A 31 10.95 0.56 -22.85
CA THR A 31 10.53 -0.66 -23.53
C THR A 31 9.65 -1.48 -22.59
N VAL A 32 8.43 -1.76 -23.02
CA VAL A 32 7.53 -2.71 -22.37
C VAL A 32 7.81 -4.09 -22.94
N THR A 33 8.26 -5.04 -22.12
CA THR A 33 8.69 -6.37 -22.62
C THR A 33 7.53 -7.33 -22.88
N GLY A 34 6.34 -7.03 -22.34
CA GLY A 34 5.17 -7.90 -22.48
C GLY A 34 5.13 -9.08 -21.49
N GLU A 35 6.18 -9.29 -20.70
CA GLU A 35 6.21 -10.32 -19.66
C GLU A 35 5.26 -9.93 -18.53
N LEU A 36 4.19 -10.73 -18.36
CA LEU A 36 3.22 -10.55 -17.30
C LEU A 36 3.68 -11.27 -16.04
N ARG A 37 3.79 -10.53 -14.96
CA ARG A 37 4.06 -11.06 -13.63
C ARG A 37 2.77 -11.35 -12.86
N GLN A 38 2.87 -11.63 -11.57
CA GLN A 38 1.73 -11.95 -10.71
C GLN A 38 0.68 -10.83 -10.71
N PRO A 39 -0.61 -11.16 -10.44
CA PRO A 39 -1.64 -10.15 -10.18
C PRO A 39 -1.23 -9.23 -9.06
N VAL A 40 -1.54 -7.95 -9.19
CA VAL A 40 -1.23 -6.93 -8.19
C VAL A 40 -2.50 -6.51 -7.47
N HIS A 41 -2.46 -6.58 -6.14
CA HIS A 41 -3.51 -6.16 -5.24
C HIS A 41 -3.10 -4.88 -4.51
N PHE A 42 -3.98 -3.92 -4.48
CA PHE A 42 -3.76 -2.68 -3.77
C PHE A 42 -4.72 -2.55 -2.61
N GLY A 43 -4.18 -2.17 -1.46
CA GLY A 43 -4.94 -1.93 -0.26
C GLY A 43 -4.65 -0.59 0.38
N ILE A 44 -5.44 -0.28 1.38
CA ILE A 44 -5.28 0.88 2.24
C ILE A 44 -5.21 0.46 3.70
N ASP A 45 -4.32 1.10 4.45
CA ASP A 45 -4.31 0.98 5.90
C ASP A 45 -5.41 1.83 6.51
N ALA A 46 -6.48 1.18 6.96
CA ALA A 46 -7.63 1.79 7.60
C ALA A 46 -7.60 1.64 9.13
N GLU A 47 -6.50 1.23 9.72
CA GLU A 47 -6.43 0.94 11.15
C GLU A 47 -6.66 2.16 12.03
N ARG A 48 -6.34 3.38 11.55
CA ARG A 48 -6.45 4.62 12.33
C ARG A 48 -7.71 5.43 12.10
N LEU A 49 -8.63 4.96 11.27
CA LEU A 49 -9.87 5.68 10.96
C LEU A 49 -10.79 5.88 12.18
N TRP A 50 -10.67 5.08 13.21
CA TRP A 50 -11.50 5.21 14.42
C TRP A 50 -11.33 6.51 15.19
N PHE A 51 -10.21 7.21 15.11
CA PHE A 51 -10.00 8.48 15.81
C PHE A 51 -10.94 9.59 15.36
N PHE A 52 -11.36 9.56 14.10
CA PHE A 52 -12.12 10.64 13.48
C PHE A 52 -13.45 10.17 12.88
N TRP A 53 -13.72 8.87 13.05
CA TRP A 53 -14.74 8.19 12.30
C TRP A 53 -16.17 8.68 12.51
N PRO A 54 -16.68 8.88 13.74
CA PRO A 54 -18.11 9.11 13.94
C PRO A 54 -18.67 10.31 13.19
N GLU A 55 -17.87 11.37 13.08
CA GLU A 55 -18.31 12.66 12.54
C GLU A 55 -18.26 12.73 11.00
N ARG A 56 -17.46 11.87 10.35
CA ARG A 56 -17.19 11.93 8.91
C ARG A 56 -17.18 10.58 8.24
N ARG A 57 -17.81 9.61 8.85
CA ARG A 57 -17.78 8.19 8.42
C ARG A 57 -18.06 8.00 6.94
N GLU A 58 -19.16 8.53 6.45
CA GLU A 58 -19.56 8.37 5.04
C GLU A 58 -18.56 9.02 4.09
N GLN A 59 -18.15 10.25 4.40
CA GLN A 59 -17.19 10.99 3.56
C GLN A 59 -15.83 10.28 3.47
N LEU A 60 -15.32 9.79 4.60
CA LEU A 60 -14.04 9.10 4.63
C LEU A 60 -14.12 7.73 3.96
N ALA A 61 -15.23 7.01 4.10
CA ALA A 61 -15.44 5.74 3.42
C ALA A 61 -15.54 5.92 1.90
N GLU A 62 -16.24 6.96 1.43
CA GLU A 62 -16.29 7.29 0.01
C GLU A 62 -14.88 7.56 -0.54
N MET A 63 -14.08 8.35 0.17
CA MET A 63 -12.70 8.65 -0.25
C MET A 63 -11.82 7.40 -0.23
N ALA A 64 -11.96 6.57 0.80
CA ALA A 64 -11.10 5.41 1.03
C ALA A 64 -11.36 4.26 0.03
N VAL A 65 -12.60 3.95 -0.26
CA VAL A 65 -12.97 2.76 -1.02
C VAL A 65 -14.03 3.01 -2.10
N GLY A 66 -14.70 4.15 -2.08
CA GLY A 66 -15.64 4.56 -3.12
C GLY A 66 -14.93 5.19 -4.33
N ARG A 67 -14.03 6.13 -4.07
CA ARG A 67 -13.22 6.80 -5.11
C ARG A 67 -11.96 6.02 -5.48
N LEU A 68 -11.41 5.22 -4.56
CA LEU A 68 -10.32 4.30 -4.81
C LEU A 68 -10.88 2.90 -5.05
N LYS A 69 -10.55 2.31 -6.18
CA LYS A 69 -10.94 0.93 -6.52
C LYS A 69 -9.94 -0.07 -5.94
N VAL A 70 -9.71 0.00 -4.63
CA VAL A 70 -8.80 -0.91 -3.94
C VAL A 70 -9.42 -2.30 -3.75
N ASP A 71 -8.57 -3.32 -3.68
CA ASP A 71 -8.95 -4.72 -3.47
C ASP A 71 -9.25 -5.01 -2.00
N PHE A 72 -8.51 -4.38 -1.09
CA PHE A 72 -8.64 -4.66 0.33
C PHE A 72 -8.43 -3.42 1.20
N ALA A 73 -8.94 -3.50 2.42
CA ALA A 73 -8.65 -2.56 3.48
C ALA A 73 -8.10 -3.31 4.70
N ARG A 74 -6.97 -2.85 5.23
CA ARG A 74 -6.40 -3.36 6.45
C ARG A 74 -7.16 -2.81 7.65
N VAL A 75 -7.59 -3.69 8.53
CA VAL A 75 -8.37 -3.39 9.72
C VAL A 75 -7.72 -3.96 10.97
N ALA A 76 -7.91 -3.30 12.11
CA ALA A 76 -7.25 -3.70 13.34
C ALA A 76 -7.94 -4.90 14.01
N ILE A 77 -7.13 -5.87 14.43
CA ILE A 77 -7.48 -6.76 15.54
C ILE A 77 -7.02 -6.06 16.81
N ASN A 78 -7.99 -5.61 17.59
CA ASN A 78 -7.72 -4.76 18.73
C ASN A 78 -7.57 -5.56 20.02
N GLY A 79 -6.39 -5.52 20.63
CA GLY A 79 -6.11 -6.19 21.89
C GLY A 79 -7.01 -5.79 23.08
N ALA A 80 -7.72 -4.66 22.97
CA ALA A 80 -8.71 -4.24 23.99
C ALA A 80 -10.00 -5.04 23.95
N TYR A 81 -10.26 -5.79 22.90
CA TYR A 81 -11.45 -6.60 22.76
C TYR A 81 -11.58 -7.67 23.87
N GLU A 82 -10.46 -8.30 24.21
CA GLU A 82 -10.42 -9.32 25.26
C GLU A 82 -9.20 -9.07 26.16
N ARG A 83 -9.28 -8.07 27.03
CA ARG A 83 -8.17 -7.70 27.95
C ARG A 83 -7.86 -8.81 28.94
N GLU A 84 -8.90 -9.47 29.42
CA GLU A 84 -8.83 -10.62 30.31
C GLU A 84 -9.40 -11.83 29.59
N GLU A 85 -8.82 -13.00 29.83
CA GLU A 85 -9.21 -14.23 29.19
C GLU A 85 -10.71 -14.54 29.39
N GLY A 86 -11.46 -14.68 28.29
CA GLY A 86 -12.90 -14.95 28.32
C GLY A 86 -13.79 -13.72 28.60
N VAL A 87 -13.19 -12.55 28.84
CA VAL A 87 -13.94 -11.32 29.09
C VAL A 87 -13.88 -10.40 27.88
N THR A 88 -14.90 -10.48 27.04
CA THR A 88 -14.99 -9.70 25.81
C THR A 88 -15.49 -8.28 26.05
N ASN A 89 -14.79 -7.30 25.48
CA ASN A 89 -15.25 -5.91 25.41
C ASN A 89 -15.72 -5.59 23.99
N ILE A 90 -16.97 -5.90 23.69
CA ILE A 90 -17.53 -5.76 22.35
C ILE A 90 -17.58 -4.30 21.88
N SER A 91 -17.65 -3.32 22.80
CA SER A 91 -17.72 -1.90 22.45
C SER A 91 -16.49 -1.43 21.65
N ALA A 92 -15.33 -2.07 21.85
CA ALA A 92 -14.13 -1.80 21.06
C ALA A 92 -14.37 -1.99 19.54
N TYR A 93 -15.30 -2.84 19.17
CA TYR A 93 -15.67 -3.12 17.78
C TYR A 93 -17.00 -2.53 17.38
N SER A 94 -18.04 -2.66 18.21
CA SER A 94 -19.42 -2.24 17.89
C SER A 94 -19.55 -0.75 17.64
N ASP A 95 -18.73 0.07 18.31
CA ASP A 95 -18.88 1.52 18.25
C ASP A 95 -18.18 2.14 17.02
N VAL A 96 -17.09 1.54 16.59
CA VAL A 96 -16.24 2.12 15.52
C VAL A 96 -15.90 1.13 14.41
N ILE A 97 -15.24 0.01 14.72
CA ILE A 97 -14.63 -0.85 13.69
C ILE A 97 -15.70 -1.53 12.83
N ILE A 98 -16.69 -2.18 13.43
CA ILE A 98 -17.78 -2.84 12.70
C ILE A 98 -18.58 -1.85 11.85
N PRO A 99 -19.04 -0.70 12.38
CA PRO A 99 -19.70 0.31 11.56
C PRO A 99 -18.85 0.83 10.42
N MET A 100 -17.52 0.98 10.62
CA MET A 100 -16.58 1.36 9.59
C MET A 100 -16.56 0.32 8.46
N MET A 101 -16.34 -0.94 8.79
CA MET A 101 -16.28 -2.03 7.82
C MET A 101 -17.60 -2.16 7.03
N LYS A 102 -18.76 -2.03 7.70
CA LYS A 102 -20.07 -2.01 7.05
C LYS A 102 -20.21 -0.83 6.08
N THR A 103 -19.73 0.35 6.48
CA THR A 103 -19.76 1.53 5.59
C THR A 103 -18.81 1.35 4.40
N PHE A 104 -17.64 0.76 4.58
CA PHE A 104 -16.76 0.40 3.47
C PHE A 104 -17.44 -0.54 2.47
N ARG A 105 -18.11 -1.58 2.95
CA ARG A 105 -18.88 -2.52 2.08
C ARG A 105 -20.03 -1.83 1.34
N LYS A 106 -20.65 -0.80 1.91
CA LYS A 106 -21.66 0.02 1.23
C LYS A 106 -21.08 0.71 -0.01
N TYR A 107 -19.85 1.25 0.07
CA TYR A 107 -19.20 1.94 -1.05
C TYR A 107 -18.44 1.01 -2.01
N ASN A 108 -17.95 -0.11 -1.50
CA ASN A 108 -17.28 -1.14 -2.28
C ASN A 108 -17.74 -2.54 -1.82
N PRO A 109 -18.80 -3.11 -2.41
CA PRO A 109 -19.34 -4.42 -2.01
C PRO A 109 -18.34 -5.57 -2.14
N ASN A 110 -17.36 -5.45 -3.03
CA ASN A 110 -16.34 -6.48 -3.30
C ASN A 110 -15.07 -6.29 -2.45
N LEU A 111 -15.03 -5.29 -1.59
CA LEU A 111 -13.86 -5.03 -0.75
C LEU A 111 -13.57 -6.21 0.16
N ARG A 112 -12.33 -6.66 0.17
CA ARG A 112 -11.85 -7.68 1.11
C ARG A 112 -11.26 -7.03 2.34
N PHE A 113 -11.40 -7.67 3.50
CA PHE A 113 -10.76 -7.21 4.71
C PHE A 113 -9.49 -7.99 5.00
N PHE A 114 -8.44 -7.27 5.33
CA PHE A 114 -7.17 -7.77 5.81
C PHE A 114 -7.04 -7.41 7.29
N ALA A 115 -7.21 -8.38 8.18
CA ALA A 115 -7.14 -8.16 9.61
C ALA A 115 -5.71 -8.34 10.14
N SER A 116 -5.23 -7.39 10.91
CA SER A 116 -3.89 -7.40 11.49
C SER A 116 -3.93 -6.98 12.96
N PRO A 117 -3.19 -7.66 13.85
CA PRO A 117 -3.10 -7.26 15.26
C PRO A 117 -2.49 -5.88 15.41
N ARG A 118 -3.06 -5.06 16.30
CA ARG A 118 -2.59 -3.72 16.58
C ARG A 118 -2.26 -3.49 18.03
N PRO A 119 -1.23 -2.67 18.33
CA PRO A 119 -0.97 -2.21 19.67
C PRO A 119 -2.19 -1.56 20.30
N MET A 120 -2.42 -1.89 21.57
CA MET A 120 -3.59 -1.42 22.33
C MET A 120 -3.60 0.08 22.59
N LYS A 121 -2.46 0.76 22.47
CA LYS A 121 -2.28 2.18 22.79
C LYS A 121 -3.27 3.12 22.09
N GLU A 122 -3.69 2.79 20.89
CA GLU A 122 -4.52 3.67 20.06
C GLU A 122 -6.00 3.62 20.37
N VAL A 123 -6.42 2.73 21.27
CA VAL A 123 -7.82 2.47 21.61
C VAL A 123 -8.21 3.02 22.98
N TYR A 124 -7.23 3.36 23.80
CA TYR A 124 -7.43 3.78 25.16
C TYR A 124 -7.45 5.30 25.29
N ASN A 125 -8.64 5.89 25.19
CA ASN A 125 -8.84 7.35 25.37
C ASN A 125 -9.51 7.73 26.69
N SER A 126 -9.80 6.77 27.58
CA SER A 126 -10.42 7.05 28.88
C SER A 126 -9.37 7.17 30.00
N LYS A 127 -9.72 7.91 31.07
CA LYS A 127 -8.88 7.99 32.28
C LYS A 127 -8.69 6.61 32.97
N THR A 128 -9.68 5.73 32.85
CA THR A 128 -9.64 4.36 33.37
C THR A 128 -8.63 3.53 32.61
N ASP A 129 -8.56 3.70 31.29
CA ASP A 129 -7.59 3.01 30.45
C ASP A 129 -6.18 3.50 30.70
N ALA A 130 -5.97 4.79 30.93
CA ALA A 130 -4.68 5.36 31.28
C ALA A 130 -4.12 4.74 32.57
N LYS A 131 -4.97 4.49 33.58
CA LYS A 131 -4.55 3.81 34.80
C LYS A 131 -4.15 2.36 34.54
N TRP A 132 -4.98 1.61 33.81
CA TRP A 132 -4.68 0.23 33.47
C TRP A 132 -3.37 0.11 32.68
N LEU A 133 -3.13 1.04 31.74
CA LEU A 133 -1.88 1.14 30.98
C LEU A 133 -0.67 1.42 31.88
N ALA A 134 -0.80 2.36 32.83
CA ALA A 134 0.28 2.70 33.76
C ALA A 134 0.60 1.51 34.69
N ASP A 135 -0.40 0.77 35.13
CA ASP A 135 -0.26 -0.38 36.02
C ASP A 135 0.37 -1.60 35.31
N ASN A 136 0.12 -1.77 34.01
CA ASN A 136 0.54 -2.95 33.24
C ASN A 136 1.73 -2.69 32.33
N PHE A 137 2.01 -1.44 31.95
CA PHE A 137 3.08 -1.06 31.04
C PHE A 137 3.84 0.18 31.55
N ARG A 138 5.17 0.12 31.48
CA ARG A 138 6.01 1.25 31.87
C ARG A 138 5.68 2.49 31.04
N ASN A 139 5.39 3.60 31.73
CA ASN A 139 5.03 4.89 31.11
C ASN A 139 3.75 4.89 30.26
N GLY A 140 2.84 3.95 30.51
CA GLY A 140 1.60 3.83 29.70
C GLY A 140 1.87 3.51 28.23
N ASN A 141 3.11 3.16 27.89
CA ASN A 141 3.48 2.80 26.51
C ASN A 141 3.40 1.29 26.35
N ILE A 142 2.37 0.81 25.71
CA ILE A 142 2.18 -0.61 25.40
C ILE A 142 3.22 -1.07 24.37
N GLY A 143 3.97 -0.15 23.82
CA GLY A 143 4.99 -0.46 22.84
C GLY A 143 4.36 -1.12 21.61
N MET A 144 4.89 -2.27 21.24
CA MET A 144 4.43 -3.06 20.12
C MET A 144 3.60 -4.29 20.51
N ALA A 145 3.05 -4.32 21.74
CA ALA A 145 2.21 -5.43 22.19
C ALA A 145 0.89 -5.44 21.41
N ALA A 146 0.85 -6.25 20.36
CA ALA A 146 -0.33 -6.41 19.51
C ALA A 146 -1.40 -7.30 20.12
N TYR A 147 -1.08 -8.03 21.19
CA TYR A 147 -1.94 -9.02 21.83
C TYR A 147 -2.18 -8.72 23.32
N PRO A 148 -3.32 -9.19 23.90
CA PRO A 148 -3.54 -9.07 25.33
C PRO A 148 -2.53 -9.89 26.14
N LEU A 149 -2.25 -9.44 27.37
CA LEU A 149 -1.24 -10.06 28.25
C LEU A 149 -1.47 -11.54 28.54
N TRP A 150 -2.73 -11.96 28.57
CA TRP A 150 -3.07 -13.34 28.87
C TRP A 150 -2.67 -14.32 27.76
N VAL A 151 -2.57 -13.86 26.50
CA VAL A 151 -2.06 -14.65 25.38
C VAL A 151 -0.56 -14.94 25.53
N GLY A 152 0.19 -14.03 26.12
CA GLY A 152 1.64 -14.15 26.25
C GLY A 152 2.40 -13.48 25.11
N GLY A 153 3.64 -13.86 24.90
CA GLY A 153 4.50 -13.28 23.85
C GLY A 153 5.09 -11.91 24.19
N HIS A 154 4.77 -11.33 25.35
CA HIS A 154 5.18 -9.98 25.70
C HIS A 154 6.48 -9.91 26.47
N LYS A 155 7.31 -8.98 26.06
CA LYS A 155 8.41 -8.48 26.88
C LYS A 155 7.86 -7.50 27.90
N ARG A 156 7.60 -7.95 29.14
CA ARG A 156 7.15 -7.06 30.20
C ARG A 156 8.31 -6.15 30.63
N VAL A 157 8.26 -4.89 30.19
CA VAL A 157 9.36 -3.92 30.39
C VAL A 157 9.62 -3.66 31.87
N VAL A 158 8.59 -3.72 32.74
CA VAL A 158 8.69 -3.40 34.16
C VAL A 158 9.51 -4.40 34.97
N LYS A 159 9.54 -5.68 34.57
CA LYS A 159 10.26 -6.73 35.32
C LYS A 159 11.19 -7.60 34.47
N ARG A 160 11.44 -7.24 33.21
CA ARG A 160 12.20 -8.05 32.24
C ARG A 160 11.70 -9.52 32.17
N VAL A 161 10.44 -9.75 32.48
CA VAL A 161 9.84 -11.07 32.41
C VAL A 161 9.30 -11.27 31.01
N TYR A 162 9.91 -12.20 30.29
CA TYR A 162 9.36 -12.70 29.03
C TYR A 162 8.31 -13.74 29.37
N LYS A 163 7.07 -13.49 29.01
CA LYS A 163 6.06 -14.52 29.03
C LYS A 163 6.07 -15.21 27.67
N LYS A 164 6.37 -16.52 27.65
CA LYS A 164 6.26 -17.33 26.44
C LYS A 164 4.82 -17.26 25.92
N VAL A 165 4.64 -17.20 24.60
CA VAL A 165 3.32 -17.26 24.00
C VAL A 165 2.66 -18.60 24.33
N ASP A 166 1.39 -18.55 24.68
CA ASP A 166 0.52 -19.70 24.73
C ASP A 166 -0.16 -19.86 23.38
N LYS A 167 0.23 -20.87 22.63
CA LYS A 167 -0.22 -21.06 21.26
C LYS A 167 -1.71 -21.39 21.15
N ASP A 168 -2.29 -22.08 22.14
CA ASP A 168 -3.74 -22.35 22.18
C ASP A 168 -4.52 -21.05 22.43
N LYS A 169 -4.05 -20.23 23.35
CA LYS A 169 -4.66 -18.92 23.64
C LYS A 169 -4.51 -17.97 22.45
N TRP A 170 -3.38 -18.03 21.76
CA TRP A 170 -3.16 -17.25 20.54
C TRP A 170 -4.15 -17.65 19.44
N ALA A 171 -4.27 -18.95 19.15
CA ALA A 171 -5.22 -19.45 18.16
C ALA A 171 -6.66 -19.11 18.52
N ARG A 172 -7.05 -19.26 19.81
CA ARG A 172 -8.39 -18.93 20.29
C ARG A 172 -8.70 -17.44 20.12
N TYR A 173 -7.80 -16.55 20.54
CA TYR A 173 -8.00 -15.11 20.40
C TYR A 173 -8.27 -14.69 18.95
N LEU A 174 -7.52 -15.25 18.00
CA LEU A 174 -7.72 -14.98 16.58
C LEU A 174 -9.03 -15.58 16.06
N ALA A 175 -9.39 -16.79 16.49
CA ALA A 175 -10.64 -17.44 16.13
C ALA A 175 -11.85 -16.69 16.67
N ASP A 176 -11.80 -16.19 17.91
CA ASP A 176 -12.87 -15.40 18.54
C ASP A 176 -13.13 -14.10 17.77
N TYR A 177 -12.06 -13.44 17.31
CA TYR A 177 -12.16 -12.27 16.42
C TYR A 177 -12.83 -12.64 15.08
N LEU A 178 -12.40 -13.71 14.43
CA LEU A 178 -12.96 -14.16 13.16
C LEU A 178 -14.45 -14.54 13.29
N ASN A 179 -14.79 -15.24 14.36
CA ASN A 179 -16.18 -15.60 14.66
C ASN A 179 -17.05 -14.36 14.90
N LEU A 180 -16.52 -13.34 15.60
CA LEU A 180 -17.22 -12.08 15.77
C LEU A 180 -17.49 -11.41 14.43
N MET A 181 -16.46 -11.28 13.57
CA MET A 181 -16.62 -10.68 12.24
C MET A 181 -17.58 -11.47 11.36
N GLY A 182 -17.54 -12.80 11.41
CA GLY A 182 -18.49 -13.67 10.69
C GLY A 182 -19.93 -13.46 11.12
N ARG A 183 -20.20 -13.36 12.43
CA ARG A 183 -21.55 -13.06 12.96
C ARG A 183 -22.07 -11.69 12.52
N GLU A 184 -21.16 -10.74 12.25
CA GLU A 184 -21.51 -9.41 11.74
C GLU A 184 -21.65 -9.36 10.20
N GLY A 185 -21.43 -10.49 9.51
CA GLY A 185 -21.43 -10.56 8.04
C GLY A 185 -20.21 -9.87 7.39
N LEU A 186 -19.11 -9.79 8.12
CA LEU A 186 -17.87 -9.09 7.73
C LEU A 186 -16.70 -10.08 7.59
N ASP A 187 -16.81 -11.00 6.65
CA ASP A 187 -15.77 -12.00 6.43
C ASP A 187 -14.39 -11.37 6.19
N VAL A 188 -13.41 -11.89 6.92
CA VAL A 188 -12.00 -11.52 6.80
C VAL A 188 -11.36 -12.42 5.75
N ALA A 189 -10.79 -11.82 4.70
CA ALA A 189 -10.15 -12.57 3.62
C ALA A 189 -8.67 -12.90 3.90
N TYR A 190 -7.99 -12.05 4.66
CA TYR A 190 -6.58 -12.17 4.99
C TYR A 190 -6.36 -11.93 6.48
N LEU A 191 -5.55 -12.76 7.10
CA LEU A 191 -5.24 -12.68 8.53
C LEU A 191 -3.73 -12.62 8.75
N ASP A 192 -3.24 -11.48 9.24
CA ASP A 192 -1.89 -11.36 9.77
C ASP A 192 -1.82 -11.92 11.18
N LEU A 193 -0.81 -12.75 11.43
CA LEU A 193 -0.69 -13.40 12.73
C LEU A 193 0.03 -12.57 13.78
N MET A 194 0.80 -11.54 13.43
CA MET A 194 1.63 -10.89 14.46
C MET A 194 1.98 -9.41 14.28
N ASN A 195 1.85 -8.80 13.13
CA ASN A 195 2.17 -7.39 12.89
C ASN A 195 3.47 -6.92 13.56
N GLU A 196 4.62 -7.25 13.00
CA GLU A 196 5.96 -6.86 13.51
C GLU A 196 6.38 -7.48 14.86
N ASP A 197 5.45 -8.06 15.62
CA ASP A 197 5.76 -8.62 16.94
C ASP A 197 6.43 -9.99 16.85
N GLN A 198 7.73 -9.99 16.55
CA GLN A 198 8.55 -11.20 16.45
C GLN A 198 8.59 -12.03 17.73
N SER A 199 8.22 -11.44 18.89
CA SER A 199 8.20 -12.16 20.17
C SER A 199 7.09 -13.19 20.25
N MET A 200 6.03 -13.06 19.44
CA MET A 200 4.87 -13.95 19.45
C MET A 200 5.24 -15.41 19.09
N TRP A 201 6.09 -15.62 18.13
CA TRP A 201 6.49 -16.98 17.74
C TRP A 201 7.84 -17.41 18.32
N GLY A 202 8.64 -16.47 18.83
CA GLY A 202 9.91 -16.76 19.51
C GLY A 202 11.00 -17.40 18.66
N GLY A 203 10.91 -17.29 17.32
CA GLY A 203 11.81 -17.93 16.38
C GLY A 203 11.54 -19.43 16.18
N ASP A 204 10.45 -19.97 16.72
CA ASP A 204 10.04 -21.37 16.57
C ASP A 204 8.82 -21.45 15.64
N ILE A 205 9.05 -21.90 14.41
CA ILE A 205 8.02 -22.00 13.39
C ILE A 205 6.88 -22.95 13.76
N GLU A 206 7.14 -23.94 14.62
CA GLU A 206 6.12 -24.87 15.07
C GLU A 206 4.97 -24.19 15.82
N ASN A 207 5.28 -23.09 16.53
CA ASN A 207 4.23 -22.33 17.19
C ASN A 207 3.27 -21.69 16.15
N VAL A 208 3.81 -21.20 15.05
CA VAL A 208 3.04 -20.60 13.95
C VAL A 208 2.21 -21.65 13.23
N LEU A 209 2.83 -22.76 12.85
CA LEU A 209 2.15 -23.86 12.16
C LEU A 209 1.03 -24.46 13.03
N TYR A 210 1.28 -24.61 14.32
CA TYR A 210 0.26 -25.04 15.26
C TYR A 210 -0.95 -24.08 15.28
N VAL A 211 -0.71 -22.76 15.34
CA VAL A 211 -1.78 -21.76 15.35
C VAL A 211 -2.57 -21.81 14.04
N ILE A 212 -1.90 -21.93 12.90
CA ILE A 212 -2.54 -22.09 11.58
C ILE A 212 -3.47 -23.30 11.56
N ASP A 213 -3.05 -24.43 12.12
CA ASP A 213 -3.86 -25.65 12.18
C ASP A 213 -4.98 -25.58 13.21
N ARG A 214 -4.76 -24.86 14.29
CA ARG A 214 -5.70 -24.79 15.41
C ARG A 214 -6.88 -23.87 15.12
N ILE A 215 -6.66 -22.72 14.46
CA ILE A 215 -7.73 -21.75 14.17
C ILE A 215 -8.95 -22.40 13.53
N PRO A 216 -8.84 -23.18 12.42
CA PRO A 216 -10.02 -23.76 11.77
C PRO A 216 -10.88 -24.63 12.67
N THR A 217 -10.28 -25.26 13.70
CA THR A 217 -11.01 -26.13 14.65
C THR A 217 -11.83 -25.32 15.68
N LEU A 218 -11.62 -24.02 15.73
CA LEU A 218 -12.26 -23.07 16.67
C LEU A 218 -13.24 -22.12 15.98
N LEU A 219 -13.32 -22.18 14.64
CA LEU A 219 -14.23 -21.32 13.87
C LEU A 219 -15.66 -21.84 13.93
N ASP A 220 -16.61 -20.92 13.98
CA ASP A 220 -18.02 -21.19 13.76
C ASP A 220 -18.20 -21.78 12.33
N ARG A 221 -19.17 -22.68 12.15
CA ARG A 221 -19.37 -23.40 10.86
C ARG A 221 -19.55 -22.49 9.65
N SER A 222 -20.04 -21.28 9.85
CA SER A 222 -20.28 -20.28 8.80
C SER A 222 -19.06 -19.45 8.46
N VAL A 223 -17.99 -19.53 9.24
CA VAL A 223 -16.80 -18.70 9.09
C VAL A 223 -15.75 -19.44 8.27
N THR A 224 -15.34 -18.82 7.17
CA THR A 224 -14.27 -19.35 6.31
C THR A 224 -12.90 -18.96 6.86
N MET A 225 -11.96 -19.91 6.88
CA MET A 225 -10.57 -19.65 7.26
C MET A 225 -9.95 -18.63 6.28
N PRO A 226 -9.44 -17.48 6.77
CA PRO A 226 -8.78 -16.51 5.93
C PRO A 226 -7.42 -17.02 5.43
N LYS A 227 -6.92 -16.42 4.35
CA LYS A 227 -5.56 -16.65 3.88
C LYS A 227 -4.58 -16.04 4.87
N ILE A 228 -3.63 -16.86 5.35
CA ILE A 228 -2.67 -16.42 6.35
C ILE A 228 -1.61 -15.53 5.72
N VAL A 229 -1.36 -14.39 6.36
CA VAL A 229 -0.29 -13.43 6.06
C VAL A 229 0.76 -13.52 7.16
N PHE A 230 2.02 -13.75 6.80
CA PHE A 230 3.12 -13.90 7.74
C PHE A 230 4.47 -13.74 7.03
N PRO A 231 5.51 -13.20 7.64
CA PRO A 231 5.62 -12.78 9.04
C PRO A 231 5.33 -11.29 9.28
N SER A 232 5.00 -10.46 8.28
CA SER A 232 4.79 -9.01 8.42
C SER A 232 5.90 -8.33 9.23
N THR A 233 7.14 -8.57 8.83
CA THR A 233 8.32 -8.07 9.55
C THR A 233 8.51 -6.57 9.36
N TRP A 234 9.18 -5.92 10.30
CA TRP A 234 9.50 -4.48 10.28
C TRP A 234 10.15 -4.01 8.97
N SER A 235 11.02 -4.83 8.40
CA SER A 235 11.74 -4.55 7.17
C SER A 235 12.08 -5.82 6.40
N PRO A 236 12.40 -5.73 5.09
CA PRO A 236 12.86 -6.88 4.31
C PRO A 236 14.11 -7.55 4.89
N GLY A 237 15.06 -6.74 5.41
CA GLY A 237 16.23 -7.27 6.10
C GLY A 237 15.87 -8.06 7.36
N ASP A 238 14.86 -7.63 8.11
CA ASP A 238 14.32 -8.41 9.22
C ASP A 238 13.61 -9.67 8.72
N GLY A 239 12.91 -9.61 7.61
CA GLY A 239 12.31 -10.77 6.95
C GLY A 239 13.34 -11.85 6.61
N LEU A 240 14.48 -11.45 6.05
CA LEU A 240 15.59 -12.37 5.80
C LEU A 240 16.16 -12.93 7.11
N LYS A 241 16.54 -12.07 8.04
CA LYS A 241 17.27 -12.44 9.25
C LYS A 241 16.40 -13.16 10.28
N LYS A 242 15.20 -12.64 10.53
CA LYS A 242 14.32 -13.06 11.63
C LYS A 242 13.23 -14.04 11.18
N PHE A 243 13.16 -14.37 9.90
CA PHE A 243 12.24 -15.38 9.39
C PHE A 243 12.95 -16.38 8.47
N LEU A 244 13.29 -16.03 7.24
CA LEU A 244 13.76 -16.99 6.23
C LEU A 244 15.04 -17.73 6.64
N ASN A 245 15.95 -17.08 7.37
CA ASN A 245 17.22 -17.64 7.81
C ASN A 245 17.19 -18.18 9.27
N VAL A 246 16.02 -18.16 9.93
CA VAL A 246 15.88 -18.82 11.24
C VAL A 246 16.01 -20.33 11.05
N PRO A 247 16.81 -21.05 11.87
CA PRO A 247 17.10 -22.47 11.65
C PRO A 247 15.84 -23.35 11.48
N SER A 248 14.79 -23.13 12.28
CA SER A 248 13.54 -23.88 12.20
C SER A 248 12.77 -23.65 10.88
N VAL A 249 12.95 -22.49 10.24
CA VAL A 249 12.37 -22.18 8.92
C VAL A 249 13.29 -22.65 7.81
N ALA A 250 14.58 -22.34 7.90
CA ALA A 250 15.56 -22.63 6.85
C ALA A 250 15.63 -24.13 6.51
N ALA A 251 15.52 -25.00 7.52
CA ALA A 251 15.57 -26.46 7.37
C ALA A 251 14.39 -27.03 6.54
N ARG A 252 13.24 -26.33 6.49
CA ARG A 252 12.02 -26.80 5.82
C ARG A 252 11.25 -25.68 5.11
N ARG A 253 11.98 -24.72 4.57
CA ARG A 253 11.43 -23.50 4.00
C ARG A 253 10.29 -23.73 3.00
N GLY A 254 10.43 -24.70 2.09
CA GLY A 254 9.40 -25.04 1.11
C GLY A 254 8.07 -25.48 1.73
N GLU A 255 8.13 -26.29 2.79
CA GLU A 255 6.94 -26.70 3.55
C GLU A 255 6.29 -25.51 4.26
N VAL A 256 7.10 -24.70 4.95
CA VAL A 256 6.62 -23.50 5.66
C VAL A 256 5.94 -22.54 4.71
N LEU A 257 6.55 -22.24 3.56
CA LEU A 257 5.97 -21.31 2.58
C LEU A 257 4.66 -21.85 1.97
N LYS A 258 4.48 -23.15 1.82
CA LYS A 258 3.20 -23.73 1.37
C LYS A 258 2.06 -23.50 2.36
N ARG A 259 2.35 -23.50 3.66
CA ARG A 259 1.36 -23.30 4.74
C ARG A 259 0.98 -21.84 4.93
N ILE A 260 1.87 -20.92 4.60
CA ILE A 260 1.63 -19.48 4.63
C ILE A 260 1.04 -19.07 3.29
N GLY A 261 -0.11 -18.42 3.31
CA GLY A 261 -0.79 -17.98 2.10
C GLY A 261 -0.05 -16.83 1.41
N VAL A 262 0.37 -15.85 2.19
CA VAL A 262 1.09 -14.64 1.75
C VAL A 262 2.32 -14.44 2.61
N VAL A 263 3.48 -14.30 1.98
CA VAL A 263 4.70 -13.88 2.67
C VAL A 263 4.75 -12.35 2.67
N ALA A 264 4.86 -11.76 3.85
CA ALA A 264 4.76 -10.32 3.99
C ALA A 264 5.94 -9.71 4.75
N THR A 265 6.22 -8.46 4.42
CA THR A 265 7.14 -7.60 5.18
C THR A 265 6.65 -6.14 5.06
N HIS A 266 7.08 -5.30 5.99
CA HIS A 266 7.01 -3.85 5.82
C HIS A 266 8.32 -3.33 5.21
N ASN A 267 8.41 -2.06 4.97
CA ASN A 267 9.66 -1.36 4.66
C ASN A 267 9.81 -0.13 5.55
N THR A 268 9.51 -0.30 6.83
CA THR A 268 9.61 0.78 7.81
C THR A 268 11.05 1.30 7.83
N PRO A 269 11.27 2.60 7.61
CA PRO A 269 12.61 3.16 7.66
C PRO A 269 13.17 3.02 9.08
N ASP A 270 14.37 2.52 9.20
CA ASP A 270 15.11 2.57 10.45
C ASP A 270 15.19 4.04 10.91
N ALA A 271 14.92 4.31 12.19
CA ALA A 271 14.88 5.64 12.77
C ALA A 271 16.15 6.48 12.50
N ASN A 272 17.23 5.83 12.15
CA ASN A 272 18.52 6.45 11.79
C ASN A 272 18.81 6.48 10.27
N ARG A 273 17.95 5.91 9.44
CA ARG A 273 18.20 5.72 8.01
C ARG A 273 16.98 6.09 7.19
N ASN A 274 16.66 7.33 7.03
CA ASN A 274 15.61 7.80 6.10
C ASN A 274 15.78 7.29 4.65
N LYS A 275 16.35 6.11 4.45
CA LYS A 275 16.62 5.53 3.13
C LYS A 275 15.83 4.25 2.95
N PHE A 276 15.11 4.22 1.85
CA PHE A 276 14.51 3.02 1.30
C PHE A 276 15.62 2.00 0.96
N ASP A 277 15.51 0.80 1.52
CA ASP A 277 16.45 -0.32 1.27
C ASP A 277 15.97 -1.16 0.09
N GLU A 278 16.26 -0.69 -1.12
CA GLU A 278 15.91 -1.42 -2.36
C GLU A 278 16.64 -2.76 -2.46
N ALA A 279 17.90 -2.81 -2.07
CA ALA A 279 18.69 -4.04 -2.14
C ALA A 279 18.13 -5.12 -1.20
N GLY A 280 17.77 -4.74 0.02
CA GLY A 280 17.12 -5.64 0.96
C GLY A 280 15.75 -6.11 0.46
N LEU A 281 14.99 -5.24 -0.20
CA LEU A 281 13.71 -5.58 -0.79
C LEU A 281 13.85 -6.66 -1.87
N VAL A 282 14.77 -6.47 -2.81
CA VAL A 282 15.06 -7.43 -3.89
C VAL A 282 15.56 -8.75 -3.30
N ALA A 283 16.52 -8.70 -2.37
CA ALA A 283 17.08 -9.91 -1.75
C ALA A 283 16.02 -10.73 -1.01
N PHE A 284 15.07 -10.07 -0.33
CA PHE A 284 13.96 -10.75 0.34
C PHE A 284 13.03 -11.43 -0.69
N ALA A 285 12.66 -10.70 -1.74
CA ALA A 285 11.82 -11.24 -2.80
C ALA A 285 12.45 -12.44 -3.50
N ASP A 286 13.73 -12.34 -3.85
CA ASP A 286 14.49 -13.41 -4.49
C ASP A 286 14.61 -14.65 -3.60
N ALA A 287 14.86 -14.47 -2.30
CA ALA A 287 14.93 -15.58 -1.35
C ALA A 287 13.60 -16.34 -1.18
N VAL A 288 12.47 -15.65 -1.32
CA VAL A 288 11.14 -16.29 -1.31
C VAL A 288 10.92 -17.05 -2.62
N ARG A 289 11.17 -16.40 -3.76
CA ARG A 289 10.92 -16.96 -5.10
C ARG A 289 11.86 -18.10 -5.47
N ALA A 290 13.06 -18.13 -4.94
CA ALA A 290 13.96 -19.26 -5.11
C ALA A 290 13.37 -20.58 -4.59
N VAL A 291 12.37 -20.49 -3.71
CA VAL A 291 11.69 -21.65 -3.12
C VAL A 291 10.31 -21.85 -3.71
N ASP A 292 9.57 -20.78 -3.93
CA ASP A 292 8.21 -20.80 -4.46
C ASP A 292 8.05 -19.60 -5.41
N PRO A 293 8.27 -19.80 -6.74
CA PRO A 293 8.22 -18.72 -7.74
C PRO A 293 6.87 -18.00 -7.81
N ASP A 294 5.78 -18.68 -7.47
CA ASP A 294 4.41 -18.18 -7.55
C ASP A 294 3.91 -17.64 -6.21
N LYS A 295 4.76 -17.61 -5.17
CA LYS A 295 4.35 -17.12 -3.85
C LYS A 295 3.90 -15.67 -3.89
N GLU A 296 2.73 -15.40 -3.34
CA GLU A 296 2.29 -14.04 -3.09
C GLU A 296 3.20 -13.38 -2.06
N LEU A 297 3.72 -12.22 -2.46
CA LEU A 297 4.65 -11.43 -1.68
C LEU A 297 4.07 -10.04 -1.49
N TRP A 298 3.78 -9.67 -0.23
CA TRP A 298 3.11 -8.41 0.08
C TRP A 298 3.97 -7.48 0.93
N ASN A 299 3.84 -6.18 0.65
CA ASN A 299 4.18 -5.15 1.63
C ASN A 299 2.89 -4.72 2.33
N THR A 300 2.76 -5.08 3.60
CA THR A 300 1.55 -4.86 4.40
C THR A 300 1.57 -3.56 5.21
N GLU A 301 2.66 -2.80 5.13
CA GLU A 301 2.77 -1.40 5.55
C GLU A 301 3.85 -0.71 4.70
N MET A 302 3.49 -0.25 3.51
CA MET A 302 4.45 0.44 2.67
C MET A 302 4.73 1.84 3.20
N HIS A 303 5.90 1.97 3.80
CA HIS A 303 6.48 3.22 4.27
C HIS A 303 7.37 3.87 3.21
N GLY A 304 7.89 5.06 3.51
CA GLY A 304 8.89 5.72 2.67
C GLY A 304 8.27 6.61 1.58
N TRP A 305 7.04 6.33 1.20
CA TRP A 305 6.16 7.31 0.58
C TRP A 305 5.52 8.20 1.67
N VAL A 306 6.21 8.29 2.77
CA VAL A 306 5.80 8.85 4.05
C VAL A 306 6.96 9.69 4.58
N GLY A 307 6.66 10.74 5.29
CA GLY A 307 7.66 11.52 6.03
C GLY A 307 8.14 12.76 5.33
N THR A 308 7.59 13.06 4.19
CA THR A 308 7.80 14.30 3.49
C THR A 308 6.57 15.20 3.62
N ARG A 309 6.76 16.48 3.44
CA ARG A 309 5.75 17.47 3.84
C ARG A 309 5.21 18.25 2.66
N SER A 310 5.53 17.82 1.45
CA SER A 310 5.17 18.54 0.24
C SER A 310 4.65 17.61 -0.86
N PRO A 311 3.80 18.12 -1.76
CA PRO A 311 3.41 17.38 -2.96
C PRO A 311 4.61 16.97 -3.81
N SER A 312 5.67 17.80 -3.83
CA SER A 312 6.95 17.50 -4.49
C SER A 312 7.55 16.18 -4.04
N ASP A 313 7.56 15.95 -2.74
CA ASP A 313 8.09 14.72 -2.17
C ASP A 313 7.19 13.52 -2.46
N ASP A 314 5.88 13.69 -2.43
CA ASP A 314 4.93 12.64 -2.81
C ASP A 314 5.17 12.15 -4.23
N ILE A 315 5.40 13.09 -5.15
CA ILE A 315 5.67 12.80 -6.56
C ILE A 315 6.96 11.97 -6.69
N LEU A 316 8.05 12.43 -6.10
CA LEU A 316 9.35 11.76 -6.21
C LEU A 316 9.41 10.43 -5.45
N ASN A 317 8.80 10.36 -4.27
CA ASN A 317 8.78 9.14 -3.49
C ASN A 317 7.82 8.07 -4.03
N SER A 318 7.03 8.36 -5.05
CA SER A 318 6.27 7.34 -5.79
C SER A 318 7.17 6.24 -6.35
N ILE A 319 8.47 6.50 -6.51
CA ILE A 319 9.49 5.50 -6.88
C ILE A 319 9.44 4.26 -5.98
N ILE A 320 9.08 4.43 -4.72
CA ILE A 320 9.02 3.32 -3.75
C ILE A 320 7.96 2.30 -4.16
N LEU A 321 6.77 2.77 -4.58
CA LEU A 321 5.74 1.90 -5.14
C LEU A 321 6.27 1.12 -6.35
N TRP A 322 6.91 1.81 -7.29
CA TRP A 322 7.41 1.19 -8.51
C TRP A 322 8.50 0.16 -8.23
N ARG A 323 9.38 0.43 -7.26
CA ARG A 323 10.43 -0.52 -6.85
C ARG A 323 9.88 -1.77 -6.19
N HIS A 324 8.80 -1.68 -5.40
CA HIS A 324 8.13 -2.86 -4.86
C HIS A 324 7.55 -3.73 -5.98
N LEU A 325 6.83 -3.12 -6.92
CA LEU A 325 6.25 -3.86 -8.05
C LEU A 325 7.33 -4.50 -8.94
N ALA A 326 8.42 -3.77 -9.23
CA ALA A 326 9.54 -4.28 -10.00
C ALA A 326 10.26 -5.45 -9.27
N ALA A 327 10.41 -5.38 -7.95
CA ALA A 327 10.89 -6.48 -7.12
C ALA A 327 9.89 -7.65 -7.04
N GLY A 328 8.65 -7.47 -7.56
CA GLY A 328 7.62 -8.48 -7.71
C GLY A 328 6.72 -8.65 -6.51
N PHE A 329 6.60 -7.65 -5.68
CA PHE A 329 5.54 -7.62 -4.69
C PHE A 329 4.19 -7.56 -5.40
N SER A 330 3.30 -8.46 -5.02
CA SER A 330 1.96 -8.62 -5.60
C SER A 330 0.85 -8.03 -4.73
N GLY A 331 1.16 -7.59 -3.54
CA GLY A 331 0.23 -6.89 -2.65
C GLY A 331 0.89 -5.68 -2.01
N ILE A 332 0.22 -4.55 -2.09
CA ILE A 332 0.72 -3.28 -1.54
C ILE A 332 -0.35 -2.65 -0.67
N ASP A 333 -0.08 -2.57 0.62
CA ASP A 333 -0.85 -1.78 1.58
C ASP A 333 -0.12 -0.48 1.89
N THR A 334 -0.73 0.65 1.58
CA THR A 334 -0.09 1.95 1.79
C THR A 334 -0.37 2.47 3.20
N TRP A 335 0.65 2.56 4.00
CA TRP A 335 0.58 3.19 5.33
C TRP A 335 0.87 4.69 5.22
N LEU A 336 0.02 5.59 5.70
CA LEU A 336 -1.34 5.50 6.21
C LEU A 336 -2.33 6.01 5.17
N PHE A 337 -3.57 5.46 5.17
CA PHE A 337 -4.63 6.14 4.41
C PHE A 337 -4.99 7.48 5.05
N PHE A 338 -5.10 7.54 6.36
CA PHE A 338 -5.66 8.65 7.08
C PHE A 338 -4.78 9.11 8.26
N GLY A 339 -4.58 10.41 8.39
CA GLY A 339 -3.81 11.00 9.48
C GLY A 339 -4.38 12.31 10.00
N PRO A 340 -4.26 12.56 11.32
CA PRO A 340 -4.89 13.72 11.98
C PRO A 340 -4.16 15.05 11.77
N TRP A 341 -2.89 15.03 11.37
CA TRP A 341 -2.07 16.24 11.20
C TRP A 341 -1.00 16.09 10.12
N LYS A 342 -0.68 17.21 9.51
CA LYS A 342 0.44 17.31 8.58
C LYS A 342 1.76 17.08 9.35
N GLY A 343 2.49 16.04 9.05
CA GLY A 343 3.86 15.84 9.51
C GLY A 343 4.15 14.67 10.44
N ALA A 344 3.18 13.87 10.88
CA ALA A 344 3.46 12.69 11.70
C ALA A 344 3.82 11.45 10.87
N ALA A 345 3.08 11.18 9.87
CA ALA A 345 3.29 10.22 8.81
C ALA A 345 2.52 10.81 7.66
N HIS A 346 3.05 10.83 6.46
CA HIS A 346 2.38 11.49 5.35
C HIS A 346 1.20 10.64 4.86
N PRO A 347 -0.03 10.85 5.37
CA PRO A 347 -1.17 10.04 4.99
C PRO A 347 -1.61 10.40 3.57
N MET A 348 -2.47 9.58 2.98
CA MET A 348 -3.15 9.93 1.74
C MET A 348 -4.15 11.07 1.94
N VAL A 349 -4.79 11.10 3.11
CA VAL A 349 -5.80 12.08 3.48
C VAL A 349 -5.54 12.62 4.87
N TYR A 350 -5.45 13.95 4.99
CA TYR A 350 -5.47 14.63 6.29
C TYR A 350 -6.88 14.93 6.71
N SER A 351 -7.23 14.68 7.96
CA SER A 351 -8.44 15.18 8.57
C SER A 351 -8.30 15.26 10.08
N ASN A 352 -8.91 16.26 10.69
CA ASN A 352 -9.04 16.38 12.12
C ASN A 352 -10.43 16.93 12.48
N ARG A 353 -10.73 17.08 13.78
CA ARG A 353 -12.05 17.57 14.21
C ARG A 353 -12.39 18.96 13.69
N GLY A 354 -11.38 19.82 13.50
CA GLY A 354 -11.57 21.20 13.04
C GLY A 354 -11.54 21.40 11.53
N HIS A 355 -11.01 20.43 10.78
CA HIS A 355 -10.80 20.57 9.33
C HIS A 355 -11.37 19.36 8.57
N GLY A 356 -11.96 19.63 7.42
CA GLY A 356 -12.39 18.61 6.47
C GLY A 356 -11.23 17.78 5.95
N PRO A 357 -11.52 16.64 5.31
CA PRO A 357 -10.46 15.83 4.71
C PRO A 357 -9.81 16.59 3.54
N GLU A 358 -8.48 16.64 3.56
CA GLU A 358 -7.64 17.18 2.49
C GLU A 358 -6.86 16.03 1.86
N MET A 359 -6.98 15.89 0.55
CA MET A 359 -6.21 14.91 -0.23
C MET A 359 -4.77 15.40 -0.44
N THR A 360 -3.83 14.48 -0.50
CA THR A 360 -2.44 14.73 -0.85
C THR A 360 -2.15 14.35 -2.31
N ALA A 361 -1.00 14.72 -2.83
CA ALA A 361 -0.56 14.25 -4.14
C ALA A 361 -0.42 12.72 -4.15
N LYS A 362 0.01 12.13 -3.05
CA LYS A 362 0.04 10.66 -2.86
C LYS A 362 -1.32 10.02 -3.13
N TYR A 363 -2.42 10.61 -2.62
CA TYR A 363 -3.78 10.12 -2.88
C TYR A 363 -4.11 10.11 -4.38
N GLU A 364 -3.88 11.22 -5.07
CA GLU A 364 -4.21 11.35 -6.50
C GLU A 364 -3.33 10.46 -7.38
N ILE A 365 -2.04 10.32 -7.05
CA ILE A 365 -1.14 9.38 -7.75
C ILE A 365 -1.62 7.96 -7.55
N PHE A 366 -1.89 7.55 -6.30
CA PHE A 366 -2.36 6.21 -5.98
C PHE A 366 -3.70 5.90 -6.64
N LYS A 367 -4.64 6.84 -6.60
CA LYS A 367 -5.93 6.75 -7.31
C LYS A 367 -5.75 6.51 -8.81
N SER A 368 -4.83 7.25 -9.44
CA SER A 368 -4.51 7.06 -10.86
C SER A 368 -4.01 5.64 -11.17
N VAL A 369 -3.28 5.03 -10.23
CA VAL A 369 -2.81 3.66 -10.37
C VAL A 369 -3.94 2.65 -10.16
N VAL A 370 -4.61 2.71 -9.01
CA VAL A 370 -5.53 1.65 -8.60
C VAL A 370 -6.80 1.63 -9.43
N ASN A 371 -7.30 2.80 -9.86
CA ASN A 371 -8.55 2.87 -10.60
C ASN A 371 -8.44 2.29 -12.02
N ASP A 372 -7.25 2.34 -12.60
CA ASP A 372 -7.01 1.77 -13.93
C ASP A 372 -6.56 0.30 -13.87
N THR A 373 -5.88 -0.12 -12.79
CA THR A 373 -5.08 -1.36 -12.85
C THR A 373 -5.21 -2.29 -11.64
N CYS A 374 -6.03 -1.97 -10.63
CA CYS A 374 -6.20 -2.86 -9.47
C CYS A 374 -6.74 -4.24 -9.88
N GLY A 375 -6.10 -5.31 -9.40
CA GLY A 375 -6.36 -6.68 -9.85
C GLY A 375 -5.76 -7.03 -11.22
N GLY A 376 -5.03 -6.09 -11.84
CA GLY A 376 -4.24 -6.34 -13.04
C GLY A 376 -2.88 -6.95 -12.72
N ARG A 377 -1.96 -6.90 -13.67
CA ARG A 377 -0.62 -7.47 -13.57
C ARG A 377 0.46 -6.42 -13.79
N TYR A 378 1.56 -6.54 -13.07
CA TYR A 378 2.76 -5.81 -13.40
C TYR A 378 3.35 -6.37 -14.70
N VAL A 379 3.78 -5.48 -15.58
CA VAL A 379 4.43 -5.82 -16.85
C VAL A 379 5.87 -5.39 -16.78
N ALA A 380 6.80 -6.29 -17.06
CA ALA A 380 8.20 -5.97 -17.04
C ALA A 380 8.53 -4.87 -18.08
N SER A 381 9.30 -3.90 -17.66
CA SER A 381 9.70 -2.75 -18.48
C SER A 381 11.12 -2.31 -18.14
N ALA A 382 11.79 -1.70 -19.10
CA ALA A 382 13.14 -1.17 -18.92
C ALA A 382 13.24 0.23 -19.51
N SER A 383 14.11 1.05 -18.93
CA SER A 383 14.49 2.35 -19.49
C SER A 383 15.94 2.34 -19.96
N SER A 384 16.20 3.00 -21.06
CA SER A 384 17.59 3.21 -21.55
C SER A 384 18.37 4.25 -20.73
N ASP A 385 17.71 4.96 -19.82
CA ASP A 385 18.33 5.95 -18.93
C ASP A 385 17.81 5.78 -17.49
N LYS A 386 18.72 5.68 -16.53
CA LYS A 386 18.41 5.50 -15.11
C LYS A 386 17.63 6.67 -14.47
N ARG A 387 17.65 7.84 -15.08
CA ARG A 387 16.88 9.00 -14.60
C ARG A 387 15.38 8.81 -14.81
N ILE A 388 14.99 7.97 -15.78
CA ILE A 388 13.59 7.60 -16.01
C ILE A 388 13.33 6.25 -15.36
N VAL A 389 12.49 6.24 -14.36
CA VAL A 389 12.02 5.03 -13.65
C VAL A 389 10.66 4.64 -14.22
N PRO A 390 10.61 3.58 -15.05
CA PRO A 390 9.36 3.12 -15.61
C PRO A 390 8.66 2.16 -14.66
N ALA A 391 7.32 2.12 -14.77
CA ALA A 391 6.51 1.02 -14.25
C ALA A 391 5.32 0.82 -15.17
N VAL A 392 4.95 -0.42 -15.40
CA VAL A 392 3.84 -0.74 -16.29
C VAL A 392 2.89 -1.71 -15.60
N LEU A 393 1.63 -1.37 -15.62
CA LEU A 393 0.56 -2.21 -15.10
C LEU A 393 -0.48 -2.43 -16.20
N MET A 394 -1.03 -3.64 -16.27
CA MET A 394 -2.05 -3.99 -17.26
C MET A 394 -3.18 -4.77 -16.61
N LYS A 395 -4.41 -4.34 -16.89
CA LYS A 395 -5.64 -5.05 -16.54
C LYS A 395 -6.48 -5.22 -17.81
N GLU A 396 -6.64 -6.46 -18.24
CA GLU A 396 -7.34 -6.77 -19.50
C GLU A 396 -6.70 -6.01 -20.67
N ARG A 397 -7.40 -5.05 -21.24
CA ARG A 397 -6.94 -4.18 -22.34
C ARG A 397 -6.48 -2.81 -21.87
N ARG A 398 -6.66 -2.49 -20.59
CA ARG A 398 -6.20 -1.22 -19.99
C ARG A 398 -4.75 -1.33 -19.56
N MET A 399 -3.94 -0.38 -19.98
CA MET A 399 -2.53 -0.29 -19.58
C MET A 399 -2.25 1.07 -18.98
N LEU A 400 -1.48 1.09 -17.91
CA LEU A 400 -0.90 2.28 -17.31
C LEU A 400 0.61 2.17 -17.43
N VAL A 401 1.22 3.10 -18.14
CA VAL A 401 2.67 3.27 -18.19
C VAL A 401 3.04 4.48 -17.33
N SER A 402 3.82 4.27 -16.29
CA SER A 402 4.37 5.33 -15.46
C SER A 402 5.80 5.64 -15.89
N ALA A 403 6.14 6.90 -15.97
CA ALA A 403 7.50 7.39 -16.18
C ALA A 403 7.81 8.48 -15.15
N LEU A 404 8.64 8.16 -14.16
CA LEU A 404 9.14 9.12 -13.18
C LEU A 404 10.51 9.63 -13.62
N ASN A 405 10.62 10.91 -13.89
CA ASN A 405 11.90 11.59 -14.13
C ASN A 405 12.48 12.06 -12.79
N THR A 406 13.57 11.44 -12.36
CA THR A 406 14.30 11.80 -11.14
C THR A 406 15.43 12.81 -11.38
N GLY A 407 15.68 13.18 -12.63
CA GLY A 407 16.72 14.14 -13.03
C GLY A 407 16.25 15.60 -12.97
N ASP A 408 17.21 16.52 -13.05
CA ASP A 408 16.97 17.97 -12.96
C ASP A 408 16.71 18.61 -14.34
N GLY A 409 16.71 17.86 -15.42
CA GLY A 409 16.38 18.28 -16.78
C GLY A 409 15.16 17.56 -17.34
N GLU A 410 14.46 18.17 -18.28
CA GLU A 410 13.42 17.49 -19.05
C GLU A 410 14.02 16.40 -19.94
N ILE A 411 13.26 15.35 -20.18
CA ILE A 411 13.68 14.20 -20.98
C ILE A 411 12.57 13.85 -21.98
N ALA A 412 12.94 13.71 -23.25
CA ALA A 412 12.06 13.12 -24.25
C ALA A 412 11.99 11.60 -24.03
N VAL A 413 10.84 11.07 -23.69
CA VAL A 413 10.62 9.64 -23.44
C VAL A 413 9.80 9.06 -24.57
N ARG A 414 10.37 8.07 -25.25
CA ARG A 414 9.64 7.23 -26.20
C ARG A 414 9.22 5.93 -25.51
N VAL A 415 7.93 5.69 -25.42
CA VAL A 415 7.40 4.41 -24.92
C VAL A 415 7.20 3.50 -26.12
N ARG A 416 7.74 2.28 -26.05
CA ARG A 416 7.59 1.23 -27.06
C ARG A 416 6.86 0.04 -26.48
N LEU A 417 5.75 -0.33 -27.11
CA LEU A 417 4.99 -1.55 -26.80
C LEU A 417 5.66 -2.80 -27.39
N PRO A 418 5.36 -4.00 -26.87
CA PRO A 418 5.79 -5.25 -27.46
C PRO A 418 5.24 -5.43 -28.90
N GLU A 419 5.95 -6.23 -29.68
CA GLU A 419 5.48 -6.63 -31.00
C GLU A 419 4.08 -7.27 -30.92
N GLY A 420 3.20 -6.92 -31.87
CA GLY A 420 1.83 -7.41 -31.91
C GLY A 420 0.87 -6.69 -30.96
N MET A 421 1.32 -5.76 -30.13
CA MET A 421 0.47 -4.94 -29.26
C MET A 421 0.35 -3.52 -29.84
N HIS A 422 -0.87 -3.02 -29.93
CA HIS A 422 -1.18 -1.73 -30.54
C HIS A 422 -1.96 -0.84 -29.59
N VAL A 423 -1.74 0.47 -29.65
CA VAL A 423 -2.55 1.45 -28.95
C VAL A 423 -3.89 1.57 -29.68
N SER A 424 -4.99 1.44 -28.94
CA SER A 424 -6.35 1.67 -29.43
C SER A 424 -6.86 3.03 -28.94
N GLY A 425 -6.99 3.98 -29.85
CA GLY A 425 -7.45 5.33 -29.54
C GLY A 425 -6.32 6.28 -29.09
N ARG A 426 -6.63 7.15 -28.13
CA ARG A 426 -5.70 8.16 -27.62
C ARG A 426 -5.05 7.73 -26.33
N VAL A 427 -3.83 8.22 -26.09
CA VAL A 427 -3.13 8.07 -24.80
C VAL A 427 -3.49 9.25 -23.92
N GLU A 428 -4.11 9.00 -22.78
CA GLU A 428 -4.33 10.01 -21.75
C GLU A 428 -3.05 10.18 -20.95
N ARG A 429 -2.55 11.40 -20.89
CA ARG A 429 -1.35 11.77 -20.16
C ARG A 429 -1.73 12.56 -18.92
N ARG A 430 -1.34 12.04 -17.74
CA ARG A 430 -1.52 12.68 -16.43
C ARG A 430 -0.14 13.06 -15.91
N LEU A 431 0.10 14.35 -15.71
CA LEU A 431 1.40 14.91 -15.32
C LEU A 431 1.32 15.57 -13.96
N TRP A 432 2.23 15.21 -13.06
CA TRP A 432 2.54 15.90 -11.80
C TRP A 432 3.96 16.45 -11.87
N GLU A 433 4.13 17.73 -11.62
CA GLU A 433 5.45 18.38 -11.55
C GLU A 433 5.79 18.75 -10.12
N ALA A 434 6.89 18.20 -9.59
CA ALA A 434 7.35 18.50 -8.24
C ALA A 434 7.66 19.98 -8.03
N SER A 435 8.21 20.65 -9.05
CA SER A 435 8.51 22.09 -9.01
C SER A 435 7.29 23.00 -8.88
N LYS A 436 6.10 22.46 -9.11
CA LYS A 436 4.81 23.19 -9.02
C LYS A 436 3.97 22.75 -7.84
N ASP A 437 4.47 21.82 -7.03
CA ASP A 437 3.73 21.22 -5.93
C ASP A 437 2.35 20.68 -6.34
N ASP A 438 2.27 20.05 -7.53
CA ASP A 438 1.02 19.55 -8.10
C ASP A 438 0.40 18.46 -7.19
N ILE A 439 -0.77 18.75 -6.63
CA ILE A 439 -1.58 17.74 -5.91
C ILE A 439 -2.35 16.88 -6.93
N SER A 440 -3.04 17.51 -7.84
CA SER A 440 -3.81 16.84 -8.91
C SER A 440 -3.05 16.89 -10.23
N PRO A 441 -3.20 15.85 -11.10
CA PRO A 441 -2.49 15.85 -12.37
C PRO A 441 -3.05 16.85 -13.35
N ARG A 442 -2.19 17.38 -14.20
CA ARG A 442 -2.61 18.03 -15.43
C ARG A 442 -2.86 16.97 -16.49
N ILE A 443 -4.08 16.95 -17.03
CA ILE A 443 -4.53 15.96 -18.01
C ILE A 443 -4.40 16.53 -19.42
N SER A 444 -3.85 15.73 -20.32
CA SER A 444 -3.78 15.99 -21.75
C SER A 444 -3.90 14.69 -22.53
N HIS A 445 -4.07 14.76 -23.83
CA HIS A 445 -4.14 13.59 -24.70
C HIS A 445 -3.04 13.70 -25.75
N LEU A 446 -2.44 12.55 -26.06
CA LEU A 446 -1.40 12.44 -27.07
C LEU A 446 -1.96 11.69 -28.26
N GLU A 447 -1.66 12.20 -29.46
CA GLU A 447 -1.72 11.39 -30.66
C GLU A 447 -0.54 10.41 -30.64
N CYS A 448 -0.80 9.17 -30.95
CA CYS A 448 0.22 8.11 -30.86
C CYS A 448 0.34 7.34 -32.17
N GLY A 449 1.53 6.83 -32.44
CA GLY A 449 1.74 5.79 -33.43
C GLY A 449 1.09 4.48 -32.98
N VAL A 450 1.05 3.51 -33.86
CA VAL A 450 0.40 2.23 -33.60
C VAL A 450 1.05 1.48 -32.43
N GLN A 451 2.38 1.56 -32.28
CA GLN A 451 3.16 0.80 -31.30
C GLN A 451 3.98 1.66 -30.35
N ASP A 452 4.07 2.96 -30.61
CA ASP A 452 4.86 3.85 -29.76
C ASP A 452 4.32 5.28 -29.75
N TRP A 453 4.78 6.03 -28.77
CA TRP A 453 4.57 7.48 -28.66
C TRP A 453 5.74 8.13 -27.95
N THR A 454 5.91 9.41 -28.20
CA THR A 454 6.92 10.22 -27.51
C THR A 454 6.27 11.33 -26.72
N SER A 455 6.79 11.60 -25.53
CA SER A 455 6.34 12.68 -24.66
C SER A 455 7.52 13.29 -23.92
N ILE A 456 7.47 14.60 -23.71
CA ILE A 456 8.40 15.26 -22.79
C ILE A 456 7.95 15.00 -21.36
N VAL A 457 8.88 14.48 -20.54
CA VAL A 457 8.74 14.32 -19.10
C VAL A 457 9.60 15.38 -18.42
N PRO A 458 8.99 16.43 -17.83
CA PRO A 458 9.75 17.51 -17.20
C PRO A 458 10.68 17.03 -16.11
N ALA A 459 11.63 17.87 -15.71
CA ALA A 459 12.50 17.60 -14.58
C ALA A 459 11.68 17.28 -13.31
N ARG A 460 12.12 16.30 -12.53
CA ARG A 460 11.53 15.95 -11.23
C ARG A 460 10.00 15.83 -11.31
N SER A 461 9.50 15.03 -12.26
CA SER A 461 8.08 14.88 -12.51
C SER A 461 7.66 13.44 -12.73
N LEU A 462 6.39 13.17 -12.46
CA LEU A 462 5.74 11.88 -12.72
C LEU A 462 4.74 12.05 -13.85
N VAL A 463 4.81 11.17 -14.84
CA VAL A 463 3.80 11.05 -15.89
C VAL A 463 3.20 9.66 -15.88
N HIS A 464 1.88 9.60 -15.87
CA HIS A 464 1.13 8.39 -16.18
C HIS A 464 0.53 8.50 -17.57
N PHE A 465 0.75 7.48 -18.39
CA PHE A 465 0.10 7.28 -19.67
C PHE A 465 -0.94 6.18 -19.50
N ALA A 466 -2.22 6.54 -19.54
CA ALA A 466 -3.32 5.59 -19.48
C ALA A 466 -3.86 5.35 -20.91
N LEU A 467 -3.92 4.09 -21.32
CA LEU A 467 -4.26 3.71 -22.67
C LEU A 467 -5.01 2.39 -22.73
N THR A 468 -5.68 2.16 -23.85
CA THR A 468 -6.24 0.85 -24.20
C THR A 468 -5.33 0.21 -25.24
N VAL A 469 -5.04 -1.08 -25.08
CA VAL A 469 -4.22 -1.85 -26.04
C VAL A 469 -5.02 -2.96 -26.66
N GLU A 470 -4.63 -3.31 -27.89
CA GLU A 470 -5.13 -4.44 -28.66
C GLU A 470 -3.95 -5.32 -29.08
N LYS A 471 -4.22 -6.63 -29.28
CA LYS A 471 -3.27 -7.61 -29.83
C LYS A 471 -3.50 -7.81 -31.31
#